data_a9d39b6553395203e531949565eccc51
#
_entry.id   a9d39b6553395203e531949565eccc51
#
_cell.length_a   1.000
_cell.length_b   1.000
_cell.length_c   1.000
_cell.angle_alpha   90.00
_cell.angle_beta   90.00
_cell.angle_gamma   90.00
#
_symmetry.space_group_name_H-M   'P 1'
#
loop_
_entity.id
_entity.type
_entity.pdbx_description
1 polymer ?
#
loop_
_entity_poly.entity_id
_entity_poly.type
_entity_poly.pdbx_seq_one_letter_code
_entity_poly.pdbx_strand_id
1 'polypeptide(L)'
;MNTVTVIPAVRVSEQVQPEFRVFSHEADALQIDVLRGGCILLGCTRKLTPGKTSVFRYSLKGAVGDVELRFRFYRGEKEVETSSAPYQVVPGSVPATGLIDGCWISICHWSEQEAVFFNSELKKMRDEDFERHIEEMSLLGIRGVVIQNVFDSSHYVGRHEMTCGSYDGRAFYPSGLYPGRMPLAARDPIEAVLRAADRCGMHVLLGVGLFAWFDFSEQSLEWHRRVARELFQRYGGHASFYGWYVSETKFPLG
;
A
#
# COMPACT_ATOMS: atom_id res chain seq x y z
N MET A 1 -18.97 9.78 -14.97
CA MET A 1 -18.61 8.69 -14.06
C MET A 1 -18.45 9.26 -12.67
N ASN A 2 -19.14 8.70 -11.71
CA ASN A 2 -19.03 9.10 -10.30
C ASN A 2 -18.15 8.09 -9.56
N THR A 3 -17.33 8.55 -8.64
CA THR A 3 -16.46 7.68 -7.84
C THR A 3 -16.57 8.02 -6.37
N VAL A 4 -16.58 6.99 -5.53
CA VAL A 4 -16.50 7.11 -4.07
C VAL A 4 -15.35 6.24 -3.57
N THR A 5 -14.47 6.83 -2.81
CA THR A 5 -13.42 6.11 -2.07
C THR A 5 -13.67 6.31 -0.58
N VAL A 6 -13.75 5.24 0.16
CA VAL A 6 -13.91 5.25 1.63
C VAL A 6 -12.58 4.89 2.27
N ILE A 7 -12.16 5.64 3.27
CA ILE A 7 -10.89 5.41 3.97
C ILE A 7 -11.15 5.34 5.48
N PRO A 8 -10.87 4.22 6.13
CA PRO A 8 -10.39 2.93 5.59
C PRO A 8 -11.40 2.25 4.66
N ALA A 9 -10.93 1.41 3.72
CA ALA A 9 -11.75 0.91 2.61
C ALA A 9 -12.78 -0.15 2.98
N VAL A 10 -12.53 -0.97 4.01
CA VAL A 10 -13.29 -2.20 4.28
C VAL A 10 -13.97 -2.15 5.63
N ARG A 11 -13.33 -1.58 6.65
CA ARG A 11 -13.83 -1.55 8.02
C ARG A 11 -13.33 -0.33 8.79
N VAL A 12 -14.07 0.04 9.83
CA VAL A 12 -13.72 1.13 10.74
C VAL A 12 -14.21 0.83 12.15
N SER A 13 -13.53 1.37 13.18
CA SER A 13 -14.10 1.41 14.53
C SER A 13 -15.23 2.43 14.58
N GLU A 14 -16.31 2.14 15.33
CA GLU A 14 -17.42 3.10 15.54
C GLU A 14 -16.98 4.44 16.15
N GLN A 15 -15.80 4.48 16.78
CA GLN A 15 -15.23 5.71 17.34
C GLN A 15 -14.48 6.56 16.31
N VAL A 16 -14.18 6.00 15.14
CA VAL A 16 -13.45 6.67 14.07
C VAL A 16 -14.42 7.05 12.97
N GLN A 17 -14.30 8.28 12.48
CA GLN A 17 -15.09 8.74 11.34
C GLN A 17 -14.33 8.40 10.05
N PRO A 18 -14.83 7.48 9.20
CA PRO A 18 -14.21 7.24 7.90
C PRO A 18 -14.26 8.51 7.05
N GLU A 19 -13.24 8.67 6.22
CA GLU A 19 -13.15 9.73 5.24
C GLU A 19 -13.74 9.24 3.92
N PHE A 20 -14.58 10.05 3.32
CA PHE A 20 -15.18 9.83 2.01
C PHE A 20 -14.57 10.82 1.01
N ARG A 21 -13.98 10.31 -0.04
CA ARG A 21 -13.50 11.08 -1.20
C ARG A 21 -14.44 10.81 -2.37
N VAL A 22 -15.09 11.85 -2.83
CA VAL A 22 -16.15 11.75 -3.83
C VAL A 22 -15.83 12.65 -5.00
N PHE A 23 -15.86 12.08 -6.19
CA PHE A 23 -15.78 12.84 -7.43
C PHE A 23 -17.02 12.58 -8.27
N SER A 24 -17.59 13.64 -8.84
CA SER A 24 -18.68 13.58 -9.80
C SER A 24 -18.50 14.62 -10.90
N HIS A 25 -18.78 14.23 -12.13
CA HIS A 25 -18.78 15.16 -13.25
C HIS A 25 -20.03 16.07 -13.27
N GLU A 26 -21.18 15.55 -12.84
CA GLU A 26 -22.46 16.23 -13.04
C GLU A 26 -23.38 16.27 -11.81
N ALA A 27 -23.19 15.38 -10.84
CA ALA A 27 -24.02 15.38 -9.64
C ALA A 27 -23.65 16.55 -8.72
N ASP A 28 -24.66 17.20 -8.17
CA ASP A 28 -24.54 18.32 -7.23
C ASP A 28 -24.85 17.91 -5.78
N ALA A 29 -25.32 16.68 -5.56
CA ALA A 29 -25.53 16.11 -4.24
C ALA A 29 -25.25 14.61 -4.21
N LEU A 30 -24.83 14.12 -3.02
CA LEU A 30 -24.68 12.72 -2.69
C LEU A 30 -25.47 12.43 -1.42
N GLN A 31 -26.28 11.39 -1.45
CA GLN A 31 -26.86 10.78 -0.27
C GLN A 31 -26.11 9.50 0.04
N ILE A 32 -25.69 9.34 1.29
CA ILE A 32 -25.08 8.13 1.81
C ILE A 32 -26.04 7.51 2.80
N ASP A 33 -26.41 6.25 2.59
CA ASP A 33 -27.19 5.46 3.52
C ASP A 33 -26.33 4.29 4.03
N VAL A 34 -26.41 4.03 5.32
CA VAL A 34 -25.80 2.86 5.98
C VAL A 34 -26.94 1.89 6.27
N LEU A 35 -26.87 0.72 5.64
CA LEU A 35 -27.98 -0.25 5.70
C LEU A 35 -27.55 -1.55 6.38
N ARG A 36 -28.52 -2.18 7.03
CA ARG A 36 -28.42 -3.58 7.50
C ARG A 36 -29.72 -4.30 7.18
N GLY A 37 -29.60 -5.43 6.46
CA GLY A 37 -30.77 -6.20 6.05
C GLY A 37 -31.79 -5.38 5.26
N GLY A 38 -31.36 -4.41 4.48
CA GLY A 38 -32.22 -3.50 3.71
C GLY A 38 -32.76 -2.30 4.50
N CYS A 39 -32.63 -2.26 5.82
CA CYS A 39 -33.08 -1.14 6.66
C CYS A 39 -32.00 -0.07 6.79
N ILE A 40 -32.35 1.19 6.61
CA ILE A 40 -31.44 2.32 6.80
C ILE A 40 -31.23 2.54 8.31
N LEU A 41 -29.98 2.42 8.77
CA LEU A 41 -29.57 2.71 10.13
C LEU A 41 -29.17 4.17 10.31
N LEU A 42 -28.40 4.69 9.35
CA LEU A 42 -27.87 6.04 9.34
C LEU A 42 -27.95 6.58 7.92
N GLY A 43 -28.06 7.89 7.78
CA GLY A 43 -28.03 8.55 6.48
C GLY A 43 -27.53 9.98 6.56
N CYS A 44 -26.88 10.44 5.51
CA CYS A 44 -26.52 11.85 5.37
C CYS A 44 -26.51 12.28 3.91
N THR A 45 -26.77 13.58 3.71
CA THR A 45 -26.65 14.20 2.39
C THR A 45 -25.51 15.20 2.38
N ARG A 46 -24.77 15.25 1.28
CA ARG A 46 -23.66 16.18 1.04
C ARG A 46 -23.82 16.86 -0.28
N LYS A 47 -23.64 18.18 -0.28
CA LYS A 47 -23.52 18.95 -1.52
C LYS A 47 -22.20 18.63 -2.19
N LEU A 48 -22.22 18.47 -3.49
CA LEU A 48 -21.04 18.27 -4.32
C LEU A 48 -20.84 19.49 -5.24
N THR A 49 -19.62 19.68 -5.68
CA THR A 49 -19.31 20.62 -6.77
C THR A 49 -18.92 19.78 -7.98
N PRO A 50 -19.73 19.77 -9.06
CA PRO A 50 -19.39 19.02 -10.27
C PRO A 50 -17.97 19.32 -10.77
N GLY A 51 -17.25 18.30 -11.18
CA GLY A 51 -15.87 18.41 -11.66
C GLY A 51 -14.80 18.60 -10.57
N LYS A 52 -15.18 18.58 -9.27
CA LYS A 52 -14.24 18.68 -8.14
C LYS A 52 -14.38 17.51 -7.18
N THR A 53 -13.25 17.10 -6.60
CA THR A 53 -13.24 16.11 -5.51
C THR A 53 -13.72 16.78 -4.22
N SER A 54 -14.74 16.19 -3.60
CA SER A 54 -15.23 16.54 -2.26
C SER A 54 -14.67 15.55 -1.25
N VAL A 55 -14.14 16.05 -0.13
CA VAL A 55 -13.60 15.22 0.97
C VAL A 55 -14.34 15.59 2.25
N PHE A 56 -14.88 14.59 2.93
CA PHE A 56 -15.57 14.79 4.21
C PHE A 56 -15.51 13.53 5.07
N ARG A 57 -15.82 13.68 6.35
CA ARG A 57 -15.92 12.57 7.31
C ARG A 57 -17.36 12.42 7.77
N TYR A 58 -17.77 11.18 8.04
CA TYR A 58 -19.10 10.88 8.54
C TYR A 58 -19.04 9.77 9.60
N SER A 59 -19.71 9.98 10.73
CA SER A 59 -19.71 9.02 11.83
C SER A 59 -20.63 7.85 11.53
N LEU A 60 -20.11 6.63 11.72
CA LEU A 60 -20.88 5.39 11.65
C LEU A 60 -21.20 4.84 13.04
N LYS A 61 -21.14 5.68 14.09
CA LYS A 61 -21.46 5.27 15.46
C LYS A 61 -22.88 4.74 15.55
N GLY A 62 -23.03 3.58 16.19
CA GLY A 62 -24.31 2.86 16.32
C GLY A 62 -24.60 1.89 15.19
N ALA A 63 -23.79 1.83 14.14
CA ALA A 63 -23.95 0.87 13.04
C ALA A 63 -23.02 -0.35 13.15
N VAL A 64 -22.65 -0.76 14.39
CA VAL A 64 -21.73 -1.88 14.64
C VAL A 64 -22.20 -3.18 13.97
N GLY A 65 -21.28 -3.83 13.24
CA GLY A 65 -21.50 -5.07 12.50
C GLY A 65 -21.29 -4.90 11.00
N ASP A 66 -21.70 -5.88 10.23
CA ASP A 66 -21.66 -5.83 8.78
C ASP A 66 -22.81 -4.95 8.26
N VAL A 67 -22.48 -4.00 7.41
CA VAL A 67 -23.40 -3.03 6.82
C VAL A 67 -23.14 -2.89 5.32
N GLU A 68 -24.08 -2.33 4.61
CA GLU A 68 -23.94 -1.86 3.23
C GLU A 68 -23.89 -0.34 3.25
N LEU A 69 -22.90 0.25 2.62
CA LEU A 69 -22.86 1.67 2.31
C LEU A 69 -23.47 1.86 0.94
N ARG A 70 -24.58 2.59 0.84
CA ARG A 70 -25.23 2.94 -0.43
C ARG A 70 -25.00 4.40 -0.73
N PHE A 71 -24.59 4.68 -1.96
CA PHE A 71 -24.26 6.01 -2.47
C PHE A 71 -25.23 6.35 -3.58
N ARG A 72 -26.07 7.38 -3.38
CA ARG A 72 -27.02 7.87 -4.39
C ARG A 72 -26.63 9.28 -4.83
N PHE A 73 -26.34 9.44 -6.10
CA PHE A 73 -25.94 10.70 -6.70
C PHE A 73 -27.15 11.41 -7.31
N TYR A 74 -27.26 12.69 -7.06
CA TYR A 74 -28.37 13.51 -7.53
C TYR A 74 -27.87 14.69 -8.36
N ARG A 75 -28.68 15.06 -9.35
CA ARG A 75 -28.60 16.33 -10.09
C ARG A 75 -29.91 17.04 -9.92
N GLY A 76 -29.95 18.08 -9.09
CA GLY A 76 -31.19 18.63 -8.56
C GLY A 76 -31.96 17.56 -7.77
N GLU A 77 -33.21 17.34 -8.15
CA GLU A 77 -34.05 16.29 -7.51
C GLU A 77 -33.98 14.93 -8.18
N LYS A 78 -33.26 14.82 -9.30
CA LYS A 78 -33.18 13.58 -10.07
C LYS A 78 -31.99 12.75 -9.60
N GLU A 79 -32.25 11.48 -9.21
CA GLU A 79 -31.22 10.47 -9.00
C GLU A 79 -30.59 10.10 -10.36
N VAL A 80 -29.25 10.21 -10.46
CA VAL A 80 -28.50 9.95 -11.70
C VAL A 80 -27.69 8.67 -11.64
N GLU A 81 -27.28 8.23 -10.43
CA GLU A 81 -26.51 7.01 -10.25
C GLU A 81 -26.67 6.51 -8.81
N THR A 82 -26.67 5.18 -8.64
CA THR A 82 -26.61 4.51 -7.35
C THR A 82 -25.54 3.43 -7.39
N SER A 83 -24.74 3.36 -6.32
CA SER A 83 -23.79 2.28 -6.09
C SER A 83 -23.80 1.86 -4.63
N SER A 84 -23.28 0.67 -4.31
CA SER A 84 -23.13 0.22 -2.94
C SER A 84 -21.86 -0.60 -2.73
N ALA A 85 -21.40 -0.65 -1.49
CA ALA A 85 -20.24 -1.42 -1.07
C ALA A 85 -20.49 -2.08 0.30
N PRO A 86 -20.03 -3.33 0.50
CA PRO A 86 -20.03 -3.93 1.83
C PRO A 86 -19.03 -3.22 2.72
N TYR A 87 -19.37 -3.06 3.99
CA TYR A 87 -18.53 -2.39 4.96
C TYR A 87 -18.72 -2.98 6.35
N GLN A 88 -17.69 -2.94 7.19
CA GLN A 88 -17.78 -3.42 8.56
C GLN A 88 -17.51 -2.30 9.56
N VAL A 89 -18.41 -2.13 10.52
CA VAL A 89 -18.21 -1.24 11.67
C VAL A 89 -17.92 -2.12 12.88
N VAL A 90 -16.72 -1.99 13.46
CA VAL A 90 -16.31 -2.75 14.64
C VAL A 90 -16.58 -1.96 15.92
N PRO A 91 -16.85 -2.63 17.05
CA PRO A 91 -17.11 -1.96 18.33
C PRO A 91 -15.96 -1.04 18.73
N GLY A 92 -16.28 0.05 19.42
CA GLY A 92 -15.28 1.00 19.92
C GLY A 92 -14.32 0.46 20.97
N SER A 93 -14.63 -0.69 21.56
CA SER A 93 -13.76 -1.44 22.47
C SER A 93 -12.63 -2.19 21.76
N VAL A 94 -12.71 -2.34 20.42
CA VAL A 94 -11.63 -2.96 19.64
C VAL A 94 -10.45 -1.98 19.62
N PRO A 95 -9.25 -2.39 20.09
CA PRO A 95 -8.08 -1.54 20.06
C PRO A 95 -7.80 -1.00 18.66
N ALA A 96 -7.41 0.26 18.55
CA ALA A 96 -7.06 0.88 17.26
C ALA A 96 -5.92 0.13 16.56
N THR A 97 -5.03 -0.52 17.33
CA THR A 97 -3.96 -1.40 16.83
C THR A 97 -4.47 -2.59 16.02
N GLY A 98 -5.71 -3.05 16.25
CA GLY A 98 -6.35 -4.08 15.43
C GLY A 98 -6.79 -3.58 14.04
N LEU A 99 -6.57 -2.30 13.74
CA LEU A 99 -6.95 -1.64 12.48
C LEU A 99 -5.74 -1.23 11.64
N ILE A 100 -4.54 -1.69 11.98
CA ILE A 100 -3.36 -1.50 11.14
C ILE A 100 -3.51 -2.39 9.91
N ASP A 101 -3.82 -1.77 8.76
CA ASP A 101 -4.05 -2.51 7.53
C ASP A 101 -2.76 -2.80 6.76
N GLY A 102 -1.67 -2.10 7.03
CA GLY A 102 -0.41 -2.29 6.31
C GLY A 102 0.83 -1.89 7.10
N CYS A 103 1.96 -2.42 6.69
CA CYS A 103 3.26 -2.08 7.26
C CYS A 103 4.37 -2.18 6.21
N TRP A 104 5.51 -1.57 6.52
CA TRP A 104 6.74 -1.79 5.78
C TRP A 104 7.49 -2.99 6.31
N ILE A 105 8.07 -3.74 5.39
CA ILE A 105 9.07 -4.77 5.68
C ILE A 105 10.31 -4.53 4.83
N SER A 106 11.44 -5.03 5.27
CA SER A 106 12.68 -5.08 4.49
C SER A 106 13.16 -6.52 4.41
N ILE A 107 13.64 -6.93 3.23
CA ILE A 107 14.36 -8.20 3.09
C ILE A 107 15.71 -8.12 3.82
N CYS A 108 16.41 -7.02 3.58
CA CYS A 108 17.56 -6.56 4.34
C CYS A 108 17.54 -5.03 4.35
N HIS A 109 18.27 -4.43 5.28
CA HIS A 109 18.49 -3.00 5.23
C HIS A 109 19.36 -2.64 4.03
N TRP A 110 19.11 -1.47 3.43
CA TRP A 110 19.84 -1.00 2.25
C TRP A 110 21.32 -0.69 2.51
N SER A 111 21.71 -0.45 3.75
CA SER A 111 23.07 -0.13 4.15
C SER A 111 23.64 -1.20 5.06
N GLU A 112 24.71 -1.85 4.63
CA GLU A 112 25.44 -2.82 5.45
C GLU A 112 26.09 -2.17 6.68
N GLN A 113 26.51 -0.92 6.57
CA GLN A 113 27.18 -0.21 7.67
C GLN A 113 26.20 0.14 8.79
N GLU A 114 24.97 0.52 8.46
CA GLU A 114 23.96 0.86 9.45
C GLU A 114 23.30 -0.38 10.07
N ALA A 115 23.20 -1.44 9.31
CA ALA A 115 22.43 -2.63 9.68
C ALA A 115 23.31 -3.82 10.07
N VAL A 116 24.52 -3.58 10.53
CA VAL A 116 25.49 -4.65 10.87
C VAL A 116 24.90 -5.73 11.78
N PHE A 117 24.03 -5.37 12.72
CA PHE A 117 23.36 -6.31 13.61
C PHE A 117 22.13 -6.97 13.00
N PHE A 118 21.33 -6.22 12.24
CA PHE A 118 20.09 -6.73 11.66
C PHE A 118 20.34 -7.64 10.47
N ASN A 119 21.18 -7.19 9.54
CA ASN A 119 21.42 -7.92 8.30
C ASN A 119 22.09 -9.27 8.56
N SER A 120 22.87 -9.40 9.62
CA SER A 120 23.49 -10.69 9.98
C SER A 120 22.46 -11.79 10.23
N GLU A 121 21.30 -11.45 10.82
CA GLU A 121 20.21 -12.38 11.08
C GLU A 121 19.30 -12.53 9.86
N LEU A 122 18.95 -11.44 9.20
CA LEU A 122 18.09 -11.46 8.01
C LEU A 122 18.70 -12.28 6.87
N LYS A 123 20.01 -12.25 6.71
CA LYS A 123 20.74 -13.06 5.71
C LYS A 123 20.62 -14.57 5.93
N LYS A 124 20.35 -15.01 7.16
CA LYS A 124 20.15 -16.43 7.49
C LYS A 124 18.73 -16.92 7.20
N MET A 125 17.78 -16.01 7.06
CA MET A 125 16.40 -16.36 6.76
C MET A 125 16.31 -17.02 5.38
N ARG A 126 15.52 -18.09 5.32
CA ARG A 126 15.22 -18.83 4.09
C ARG A 126 13.89 -18.36 3.51
N ASP A 127 13.55 -18.83 2.32
CA ASP A 127 12.26 -18.51 1.70
C ASP A 127 11.07 -18.83 2.62
N GLU A 128 11.13 -19.97 3.33
CA GLU A 128 10.09 -20.42 4.25
C GLU A 128 9.94 -19.50 5.48
N ASP A 129 11.01 -18.84 5.90
CA ASP A 129 10.96 -17.89 7.02
C ASP A 129 10.22 -16.61 6.61
N PHE A 130 10.46 -16.12 5.39
CA PHE A 130 9.71 -14.99 4.83
C PHE A 130 8.24 -15.34 4.62
N GLU A 131 7.92 -16.55 4.14
CA GLU A 131 6.53 -16.99 4.00
C GLU A 131 5.81 -17.00 5.35
N ARG A 132 6.41 -17.64 6.37
CA ARG A 132 5.86 -17.70 7.72
C ARG A 132 5.62 -16.30 8.29
N HIS A 133 6.55 -15.37 8.08
CA HIS A 133 6.41 -14.00 8.57
C HIS A 133 5.17 -13.31 7.98
N ILE A 134 4.91 -13.48 6.68
CA ILE A 134 3.71 -12.94 6.03
C ILE A 134 2.43 -13.61 6.57
N GLU A 135 2.45 -14.92 6.79
CA GLU A 135 1.32 -15.66 7.37
C GLU A 135 1.01 -15.15 8.80
N GLU A 136 2.03 -14.95 9.63
CA GLU A 136 1.88 -14.38 10.98
C GLU A 136 1.31 -12.95 10.94
N MET A 137 1.77 -12.11 10.01
CA MET A 137 1.23 -10.76 9.81
C MET A 137 -0.26 -10.81 9.41
N SER A 138 -0.63 -11.75 8.55
CA SER A 138 -2.04 -11.97 8.17
C SER A 138 -2.90 -12.34 9.38
N LEU A 139 -2.40 -13.18 10.30
CA LEU A 139 -3.09 -13.53 11.54
C LEU A 139 -3.31 -12.32 12.46
N LEU A 140 -2.42 -11.33 12.41
CA LEU A 140 -2.59 -10.05 13.11
C LEU A 140 -3.57 -9.09 12.43
N GLY A 141 -4.13 -9.50 11.27
CA GLY A 141 -5.08 -8.69 10.50
C GLY A 141 -4.44 -7.69 9.54
N ILE A 142 -3.13 -7.75 9.33
CA ILE A 142 -2.43 -6.93 8.34
C ILE A 142 -2.80 -7.43 6.95
N ARG A 143 -3.19 -6.51 6.06
CA ARG A 143 -3.66 -6.81 4.70
C ARG A 143 -2.75 -6.29 3.61
N GLY A 144 -1.86 -5.36 3.94
CA GLY A 144 -0.94 -4.76 2.99
C GLY A 144 0.49 -4.76 3.50
N VAL A 145 1.42 -5.07 2.61
CA VAL A 145 2.84 -5.08 2.90
C VAL A 145 3.56 -4.23 1.86
N VAL A 146 4.44 -3.36 2.32
CA VAL A 146 5.36 -2.61 1.46
C VAL A 146 6.75 -3.20 1.63
N ILE A 147 7.30 -3.83 0.61
CA ILE A 147 8.72 -4.15 0.56
C ILE A 147 9.46 -2.86 0.20
N GLN A 148 10.12 -2.26 1.17
CA GLN A 148 10.67 -0.92 1.04
C GLN A 148 11.73 -0.80 -0.05
N ASN A 149 12.60 -1.81 -0.18
CA ASN A 149 13.70 -1.85 -1.13
C ASN A 149 13.99 -3.28 -1.59
N VAL A 150 14.46 -3.40 -2.82
CA VAL A 150 14.78 -4.70 -3.46
C VAL A 150 16.29 -4.89 -3.67
N PHE A 151 17.11 -4.00 -3.11
CA PHE A 151 18.56 -4.00 -3.23
C PHE A 151 19.23 -3.37 -2.01
N ASP A 152 20.54 -3.61 -1.86
CA ASP A 152 21.41 -2.91 -0.90
C ASP A 152 22.42 -1.99 -1.63
N SER A 153 23.07 -1.18 -0.84
CA SER A 153 24.29 -0.49 -1.22
C SER A 153 25.40 -0.83 -0.23
N SER A 154 26.60 -1.07 -0.73
CA SER A 154 27.78 -1.29 0.14
C SER A 154 28.20 -0.01 0.86
N HIS A 155 27.79 1.15 0.35
CA HIS A 155 28.09 2.46 0.90
C HIS A 155 26.85 3.13 1.49
N TYR A 156 27.05 3.94 2.52
CA TYR A 156 25.98 4.75 3.09
C TYR A 156 25.48 5.79 2.09
N VAL A 157 24.24 5.64 1.71
CA VAL A 157 23.60 6.43 0.65
C VAL A 157 23.23 7.83 1.11
N GLY A 158 23.21 8.10 2.42
CA GLY A 158 22.82 9.41 2.99
C GLY A 158 23.81 10.56 2.75
N ARG A 159 24.94 10.31 2.11
CA ARG A 159 25.89 11.37 1.77
C ARG A 159 25.61 12.07 0.45
N HIS A 160 24.62 11.64 -0.30
CA HIS A 160 24.22 12.22 -1.60
C HIS A 160 25.33 12.26 -2.68
N GLU A 161 26.35 11.44 -2.52
CA GLU A 161 27.52 11.40 -3.41
C GLU A 161 27.45 10.28 -4.44
N MET A 162 26.49 9.36 -4.28
CA MET A 162 26.34 8.21 -5.17
C MET A 162 25.56 8.61 -6.42
N THR A 163 26.08 8.24 -7.58
CA THR A 163 25.42 8.40 -8.87
C THR A 163 25.15 7.04 -9.51
N CYS A 164 24.36 7.00 -10.58
CA CYS A 164 24.16 5.78 -11.35
C CYS A 164 25.47 5.14 -11.84
N GLY A 165 26.49 5.94 -12.13
CA GLY A 165 27.79 5.46 -12.60
C GLY A 165 28.67 4.88 -11.49
N SER A 166 28.42 5.23 -10.24
CA SER A 166 29.20 4.77 -9.07
C SER A 166 28.46 3.72 -8.23
N TYR A 167 27.25 3.32 -8.62
CA TYR A 167 26.43 2.40 -7.87
C TYR A 167 26.94 0.95 -7.98
N ASP A 168 27.16 0.31 -6.84
CA ASP A 168 27.68 -1.05 -6.71
C ASP A 168 26.75 -1.98 -5.91
N GLY A 169 25.49 -1.60 -5.77
CA GLY A 169 24.51 -2.32 -4.97
C GLY A 169 24.20 -3.73 -5.49
N ARG A 170 23.67 -4.54 -4.60
CA ARG A 170 23.30 -5.95 -4.86
C ARG A 170 21.81 -6.15 -4.67
N ALA A 171 21.20 -6.84 -5.60
CA ALA A 171 19.78 -7.18 -5.51
C ALA A 171 19.50 -8.21 -4.41
N PHE A 172 18.34 -8.16 -3.80
CA PHE A 172 17.84 -9.19 -2.88
C PHE A 172 17.17 -10.36 -3.60
N TYR A 173 16.93 -10.24 -4.90
CA TYR A 173 16.29 -11.22 -5.76
C TYR A 173 17.22 -11.61 -6.94
N PRO A 174 16.90 -12.67 -7.71
CA PRO A 174 17.69 -13.04 -8.88
C PRO A 174 17.52 -12.03 -10.02
N SER A 175 18.27 -10.92 -9.97
CA SER A 175 18.24 -9.85 -10.97
C SER A 175 19.27 -10.05 -12.06
N GLY A 176 18.93 -9.64 -13.28
CA GLY A 176 19.87 -9.50 -14.39
C GLY A 176 20.42 -8.08 -14.57
N LEU A 177 19.96 -7.12 -13.77
CA LEU A 177 20.32 -5.69 -13.89
C LEU A 177 21.41 -5.27 -12.92
N TYR A 178 21.35 -5.77 -11.68
CA TYR A 178 22.29 -5.39 -10.64
C TYR A 178 23.66 -6.07 -10.80
N PRO A 179 24.74 -5.44 -10.36
CA PRO A 179 26.09 -5.98 -10.48
C PRO A 179 26.31 -7.32 -9.75
N GLY A 180 25.48 -7.58 -8.74
CA GLY A 180 25.54 -8.80 -7.96
C GLY A 180 24.27 -9.05 -7.17
N ARG A 181 24.27 -10.16 -6.46
CA ARG A 181 23.22 -10.55 -5.55
C ARG A 181 23.73 -10.54 -4.10
N MET A 182 22.89 -10.06 -3.20
CA MET A 182 23.13 -10.17 -1.77
C MET A 182 23.29 -11.66 -1.38
N PRO A 183 24.33 -12.03 -0.59
CA PRO A 183 24.46 -13.40 -0.11
C PRO A 183 23.40 -13.68 0.97
N LEU A 184 22.24 -14.14 0.53
CA LEU A 184 21.10 -14.55 1.37
C LEU A 184 20.96 -16.06 1.36
N ALA A 185 20.51 -16.64 2.47
CA ALA A 185 20.10 -18.05 2.54
C ALA A 185 18.80 -18.29 1.75
N ALA A 186 17.91 -17.29 1.69
CA ALA A 186 16.74 -17.30 0.81
C ALA A 186 17.17 -17.31 -0.66
N ARG A 187 16.48 -18.07 -1.49
CA ARG A 187 16.71 -18.09 -2.95
C ARG A 187 16.05 -16.90 -3.64
N ASP A 188 14.81 -16.63 -3.27
CA ASP A 188 14.04 -15.50 -3.78
C ASP A 188 13.04 -15.01 -2.73
N PRO A 189 13.48 -14.17 -1.78
CA PRO A 189 12.62 -13.73 -0.68
C PRO A 189 11.44 -12.88 -1.15
N ILE A 190 11.53 -12.19 -2.30
CA ILE A 190 10.41 -11.44 -2.86
C ILE A 190 9.34 -12.38 -3.36
N GLU A 191 9.72 -13.43 -4.10
CA GLU A 191 8.81 -14.50 -4.53
C GLU A 191 8.14 -15.17 -3.33
N ALA A 192 8.91 -15.47 -2.27
CA ALA A 192 8.40 -16.08 -1.05
C ALA A 192 7.31 -15.21 -0.38
N VAL A 193 7.57 -13.90 -0.25
CA VAL A 193 6.60 -12.93 0.28
C VAL A 193 5.33 -12.90 -0.57
N LEU A 194 5.45 -12.79 -1.89
CA LEU A 194 4.31 -12.69 -2.80
C LEU A 194 3.46 -13.97 -2.78
N ARG A 195 4.11 -15.14 -2.81
CA ARG A 195 3.44 -16.44 -2.74
C ARG A 195 2.65 -16.62 -1.45
N ALA A 196 3.21 -16.21 -0.30
CA ALA A 196 2.51 -16.23 0.96
C ALA A 196 1.36 -15.20 0.98
N ALA A 197 1.58 -14.01 0.47
CA ALA A 197 0.56 -12.96 0.37
C ALA A 197 -0.61 -13.39 -0.53
N ASP A 198 -0.37 -14.11 -1.64
CA ASP A 198 -1.41 -14.70 -2.48
C ASP A 198 -2.30 -15.64 -1.66
N ARG A 199 -1.70 -16.55 -0.88
CA ARG A 199 -2.44 -17.49 -0.03
C ARG A 199 -3.27 -16.79 1.04
N CYS A 200 -2.75 -15.69 1.57
CA CYS A 200 -3.38 -14.92 2.66
C CYS A 200 -4.34 -13.83 2.16
N GLY A 201 -4.47 -13.61 0.85
CA GLY A 201 -5.28 -12.54 0.29
C GLY A 201 -4.78 -11.13 0.66
N MET A 202 -3.45 -10.97 0.82
CA MET A 202 -2.80 -9.71 1.14
C MET A 202 -2.36 -8.98 -0.13
N HIS A 203 -2.09 -7.68 0.00
CA HIS A 203 -1.53 -6.85 -1.06
C HIS A 203 -0.07 -6.53 -0.79
N VAL A 204 0.75 -6.54 -1.84
CA VAL A 204 2.17 -6.22 -1.76
C VAL A 204 2.51 -5.09 -2.71
N LEU A 205 3.16 -4.05 -2.18
CA LEU A 205 3.79 -3.00 -2.98
C LEU A 205 5.31 -3.25 -2.98
N LEU A 206 5.91 -3.29 -4.17
CA LEU A 206 7.34 -3.45 -4.31
C LEU A 206 8.04 -2.11 -4.43
N GLY A 207 9.03 -1.87 -3.56
CA GLY A 207 9.91 -0.72 -3.66
C GLY A 207 10.83 -0.85 -4.85
N VAL A 208 10.70 0.05 -5.80
CA VAL A 208 11.63 0.13 -6.94
C VAL A 208 12.98 0.74 -6.54
N GLY A 209 13.06 1.21 -5.30
CA GLY A 209 14.27 1.55 -4.62
C GLY A 209 14.77 2.96 -4.86
N LEU A 210 15.73 3.32 -4.05
CA LEU A 210 16.58 4.49 -4.18
C LEU A 210 17.86 4.04 -4.87
N PHE A 211 17.95 4.24 -6.15
CA PHE A 211 19.15 3.83 -6.88
C PHE A 211 20.36 4.68 -6.48
N ALA A 212 20.18 5.97 -6.47
CA ALA A 212 21.08 6.92 -5.86
C ALA A 212 20.23 7.96 -5.16
N TRP A 213 20.33 8.09 -3.86
CA TRP A 213 19.55 9.06 -3.10
C TRP A 213 19.73 10.44 -3.72
N PHE A 214 18.60 11.02 -4.16
CA PHE A 214 18.57 12.36 -4.77
C PHE A 214 19.27 12.51 -6.13
N ASP A 215 19.65 11.41 -6.80
CA ASP A 215 20.01 11.49 -8.21
C ASP A 215 18.72 11.50 -9.08
N PHE A 216 18.30 12.68 -9.48
CA PHE A 216 17.14 12.90 -10.34
C PHE A 216 17.53 13.02 -11.82
N SER A 217 18.70 12.50 -12.20
CA SER A 217 19.13 12.45 -13.59
C SER A 217 18.25 11.55 -14.45
N GLU A 218 18.21 11.81 -15.75
CA GLU A 218 17.53 10.93 -16.72
C GLU A 218 18.09 9.49 -16.67
N GLN A 219 19.36 9.34 -16.36
CA GLN A 219 20.00 8.04 -16.22
C GLN A 219 19.46 7.28 -15.00
N SER A 220 19.27 7.94 -13.87
CA SER A 220 18.66 7.36 -12.68
C SER A 220 17.21 6.98 -12.95
N LEU A 221 16.45 7.85 -13.60
CA LEU A 221 15.06 7.58 -13.96
C LEU A 221 14.93 6.37 -14.90
N GLU A 222 15.78 6.24 -15.89
CA GLU A 222 15.75 5.08 -16.79
C GLU A 222 16.17 3.79 -16.07
N TRP A 223 17.08 3.86 -15.12
CA TRP A 223 17.41 2.73 -14.27
C TRP A 223 16.19 2.25 -13.46
N HIS A 224 15.48 3.15 -12.80
CA HIS A 224 14.25 2.80 -12.05
C HIS A 224 13.18 2.18 -12.96
N ARG A 225 13.03 2.68 -14.18
CA ARG A 225 12.13 2.10 -15.18
C ARG A 225 12.54 0.66 -15.55
N ARG A 226 13.83 0.40 -15.70
CA ARG A 226 14.35 -0.95 -16.00
C ARG A 226 14.11 -1.90 -14.82
N VAL A 227 14.38 -1.45 -13.59
CA VAL A 227 14.10 -2.24 -12.37
C VAL A 227 12.61 -2.56 -12.27
N ALA A 228 11.73 -1.58 -12.45
CA ALA A 228 10.30 -1.81 -12.42
C ALA A 228 9.85 -2.82 -13.50
N ARG A 229 10.37 -2.73 -14.71
CA ARG A 229 10.07 -3.71 -15.76
C ARG A 229 10.52 -5.12 -15.40
N GLU A 230 11.74 -5.27 -14.88
CA GLU A 230 12.26 -6.59 -14.47
C GLU A 230 11.42 -7.19 -13.33
N LEU A 231 11.09 -6.40 -12.30
CA LEU A 231 10.23 -6.83 -11.19
C LEU A 231 8.84 -7.24 -11.69
N PHE A 232 8.26 -6.44 -12.60
CA PHE A 232 6.95 -6.78 -13.17
C PHE A 232 6.99 -8.05 -14.02
N GLN A 233 8.02 -8.24 -14.81
CA GLN A 233 8.20 -9.46 -15.60
C GLN A 233 8.32 -10.71 -14.72
N ARG A 234 8.93 -10.57 -13.54
CA ARG A 234 9.10 -11.70 -12.62
C ARG A 234 7.88 -11.94 -11.75
N TYR A 235 7.30 -10.88 -11.22
CA TYR A 235 6.36 -10.97 -10.10
C TYR A 235 4.96 -10.42 -10.41
N GLY A 236 4.77 -9.77 -11.54
CA GLY A 236 3.49 -9.17 -11.92
C GLY A 236 2.35 -10.16 -12.14
N GLY A 237 2.63 -11.47 -12.17
CA GLY A 237 1.63 -12.54 -12.24
C GLY A 237 0.99 -12.91 -10.90
N HIS A 238 1.53 -12.44 -9.77
CA HIS A 238 0.97 -12.70 -8.45
C HIS A 238 -0.31 -11.89 -8.22
N ALA A 239 -1.35 -12.52 -7.69
CA ALA A 239 -2.60 -11.85 -7.34
C ALA A 239 -2.39 -10.80 -6.24
N SER A 240 -1.40 -11.00 -5.36
CA SER A 240 -1.00 -10.08 -4.31
C SER A 240 -0.20 -8.88 -4.80
N PHE A 241 0.37 -8.92 -6.00
CA PHE A 241 1.11 -7.77 -6.53
C PHE A 241 0.16 -6.60 -6.78
N TYR A 242 0.24 -5.58 -5.93
CA TYR A 242 -0.68 -4.45 -5.99
C TYR A 242 -0.11 -3.26 -6.78
N GLY A 243 1.20 -3.06 -6.73
CA GLY A 243 1.86 -1.95 -7.41
C GLY A 243 3.25 -1.64 -6.85
N TRP A 244 3.66 -0.39 -7.05
CA TRP A 244 4.98 0.09 -6.73
C TRP A 244 4.97 0.96 -5.48
N TYR A 245 6.02 0.85 -4.67
CA TYR A 245 6.38 1.85 -3.69
C TYR A 245 7.55 2.67 -4.24
N VAL A 246 7.32 3.96 -4.44
CA VAL A 246 8.34 4.91 -4.89
C VAL A 246 8.73 5.76 -3.69
N SER A 247 9.95 5.58 -3.21
CA SER A 247 10.44 6.19 -1.98
C SER A 247 11.20 7.50 -2.18
N GLU A 248 11.28 7.98 -3.42
CA GLU A 248 11.96 9.24 -3.71
C GLU A 248 11.09 10.44 -3.36
N THR A 249 11.53 11.20 -2.35
CA THR A 249 10.93 12.49 -1.99
C THR A 249 11.90 13.60 -2.28
N LYS A 250 11.55 14.48 -3.22
CA LYS A 250 12.27 15.74 -3.41
C LYS A 250 11.83 16.68 -2.30
N PHE A 251 12.71 16.94 -1.33
CA PHE A 251 12.51 18.09 -0.46
C PHE A 251 12.93 19.34 -1.25
N PRO A 252 12.07 20.37 -1.34
CA PRO A 252 12.53 21.65 -1.83
C PRO A 252 13.62 22.12 -0.87
N LEU A 253 14.85 22.13 -1.35
CA LEU A 253 15.90 22.87 -0.70
C LEU A 253 15.49 24.34 -0.82
N GLY A 254 15.07 24.94 0.30
CA GLY A 254 14.79 26.37 0.41
C GLY A 254 16.04 27.22 0.18
#